data_2a3626c3bdfce0ff0936ee993d586680
#
_entry.id   2a3626c3bdfce0ff0936ee993d586680
#
_cell.length_a   1.000
_cell.length_b   1.000
_cell.length_c   1.000
_cell.angle_alpha   90.00
_cell.angle_beta   90.00
_cell.angle_gamma   90.00
#
_symmetry.space_group_name_H-M   'P 1'
#
loop_
_entity.id
_entity.type
_entity.pdbx_description
1 polymer ?
#
loop_
_entity_poly.entity_id
_entity_poly.type
_entity_poly.pdbx_seq_one_letter_code
_entity_poly.pdbx_strand_id
1 'polypeptide(L)'
;TSYAEYRSRQLIRNFAHDTNDERAAATALRYGEYVDPSVYGGSGEPYYRANAGEAIAKAGYVGTVDEVAYRLATLVRNSAEHWCYVGSAEYGYIAVGVTYESGMWYCDIAVAAENTDNL
;
A
#
# COMPACT_ATOMS: atom_id res chain seq x y z
N THR A 1 9.89 -0.69 -6.12
CA THR A 1 10.65 -0.29 -4.95
C THR A 1 10.91 1.19 -4.89
N SER A 2 11.20 1.83 -6.01
CA SER A 2 11.45 3.27 -6.03
C SER A 2 10.21 4.09 -5.65
N TYR A 3 9.02 3.69 -6.07
CA TYR A 3 7.79 4.38 -5.67
C TYR A 3 7.46 4.16 -4.20
N ALA A 4 7.53 2.93 -3.71
CA ALA A 4 7.30 2.63 -2.30
C ALA A 4 8.29 3.36 -1.37
N GLU A 5 9.55 3.44 -1.76
CA GLU A 5 10.56 4.21 -1.04
C GLU A 5 10.25 5.70 -1.04
N TYR A 6 9.89 6.26 -2.17
CA TYR A 6 9.47 7.65 -2.28
C TYR A 6 8.26 7.94 -1.39
N ARG A 7 7.26 7.05 -1.40
CA ARG A 7 6.08 7.18 -0.56
C ARG A 7 6.41 7.15 0.92
N SER A 8 7.30 6.26 1.35
CA SER A 8 7.69 6.20 2.76
C SER A 8 8.27 7.53 3.25
N ARG A 9 9.00 8.24 2.41
CA ARG A 9 9.52 9.58 2.72
C ARG A 9 8.42 10.64 2.74
N GLN A 10 7.45 10.57 1.83
CA GLN A 10 6.30 11.48 1.86
C GLN A 10 5.48 11.35 3.15
N LEU A 11 5.36 10.15 3.69
CA LEU A 11 4.59 9.89 4.90
C LEU A 11 5.10 10.66 6.12
N ILE A 12 6.37 11.04 6.13
CA ILE A 12 6.96 11.86 7.20
C ILE A 12 6.26 13.20 7.30
N ARG A 13 5.96 13.81 6.16
CA ARG A 13 5.34 15.15 6.09
C ARG A 13 3.82 15.08 6.09
N ASN A 14 3.27 14.04 5.50
CA ASN A 14 1.83 13.85 5.39
C ASN A 14 1.52 12.34 5.46
N PHE A 15 1.05 11.90 6.61
CA PHE A 15 0.68 10.50 6.81
C PHE A 15 -0.73 10.26 6.24
N ALA A 16 -0.79 10.04 4.92
CA ALA A 16 -2.02 9.80 4.18
C ALA A 16 -1.75 8.91 2.97
N HIS A 17 -2.78 8.25 2.48
CA HIS A 17 -2.69 7.50 1.22
C HIS A 17 -2.38 8.40 0.04
N ASP A 18 -1.72 7.82 -0.96
CA ASP A 18 -1.54 8.45 -2.26
C ASP A 18 -2.88 8.56 -3.01
N THR A 19 -2.91 9.37 -4.05
CA THR A 19 -4.04 9.39 -4.98
C THR A 19 -3.81 8.37 -6.11
N ASN A 20 -4.90 7.94 -6.74
CA ASN A 20 -4.80 7.06 -7.89
C ASN A 20 -4.02 7.72 -9.04
N ASP A 21 -4.15 9.03 -9.21
CA ASP A 21 -3.43 9.78 -10.25
C ASP A 21 -1.94 9.82 -9.97
N GLU A 22 -1.53 10.06 -8.73
CA GLU A 22 -0.11 10.01 -8.33
C GLU A 22 0.49 8.64 -8.59
N ARG A 23 -0.22 7.59 -8.19
CA ARG A 23 0.23 6.22 -8.38
C ARG A 23 0.34 5.87 -9.86
N ALA A 24 -0.67 6.22 -10.65
CA ALA A 24 -0.66 5.96 -12.09
C ALA A 24 0.47 6.69 -12.80
N ALA A 25 0.74 7.94 -12.42
CA ALA A 25 1.83 8.71 -13.00
C ALA A 25 3.21 8.11 -12.69
N ALA A 26 3.39 7.59 -11.47
CA ALA A 26 4.66 7.04 -11.03
C ALA A 26 4.91 5.61 -11.51
N THR A 27 3.87 4.79 -11.60
CA THR A 27 4.00 3.34 -11.82
C THR A 27 3.44 2.86 -13.15
N ALA A 28 2.77 3.72 -13.91
CA ALA A 28 1.99 3.39 -15.10
C ALA A 28 0.80 2.45 -14.83
N LEU A 29 0.53 2.13 -13.57
CA LEU A 29 -0.64 1.34 -13.18
C LEU A 29 -1.87 2.25 -13.08
N ARG A 30 -2.87 1.93 -13.86
CA ARG A 30 -4.09 2.72 -13.96
C ARG A 30 -5.25 2.03 -13.25
N TYR A 31 -6.39 2.68 -13.26
CA TYR A 31 -7.64 2.09 -12.80
C TYR A 31 -7.90 0.77 -13.52
N GLY A 32 -8.38 -0.17 -12.76
CA GLY A 32 -8.82 -1.44 -13.27
C GLY A 32 -10.24 -1.38 -13.84
N GLU A 33 -10.88 -2.53 -13.85
CA GLU A 33 -12.22 -2.72 -14.38
C GLU A 33 -13.27 -1.92 -13.59
N TYR A 34 -14.23 -1.34 -14.32
CA TYR A 34 -15.42 -0.75 -13.72
C TYR A 34 -16.33 -1.84 -13.18
N VAL A 35 -16.66 -1.76 -11.91
CA VAL A 35 -17.50 -2.74 -11.23
C VAL A 35 -18.78 -2.08 -10.74
N ASP A 36 -19.93 -2.63 -11.18
CA ASP A 36 -21.23 -2.26 -10.64
C ASP A 36 -21.77 -3.44 -9.81
N PRO A 37 -21.81 -3.32 -8.47
CA PRO A 37 -22.26 -4.42 -7.62
C PRO A 37 -23.67 -4.91 -7.93
N SER A 38 -24.56 -4.05 -8.45
CA SER A 38 -25.94 -4.43 -8.76
C SER A 38 -26.05 -5.50 -9.84
N VAL A 39 -25.07 -5.58 -10.75
CA VAL A 39 -25.02 -6.59 -11.81
C VAL A 39 -24.86 -8.00 -11.22
N TYR A 40 -24.26 -8.11 -10.05
CA TYR A 40 -24.01 -9.38 -9.36
C TYR A 40 -24.93 -9.59 -8.15
N GLY A 41 -26.01 -8.81 -8.05
CA GLY A 41 -26.94 -8.90 -6.93
C GLY A 41 -26.45 -8.27 -5.63
N GLY A 42 -25.36 -7.52 -5.68
CA GLY A 42 -24.79 -6.80 -4.54
C GLY A 42 -25.40 -5.42 -4.33
N SER A 43 -24.97 -4.77 -3.28
CA SER A 43 -25.33 -3.39 -2.96
C SER A 43 -24.08 -2.50 -2.94
N GLY A 44 -24.28 -1.20 -3.06
CA GLY A 44 -23.22 -0.20 -3.06
C GLY A 44 -23.10 0.54 -4.39
N GLU A 45 -22.33 1.61 -4.36
CA GLU A 45 -22.12 2.43 -5.53
C GLU A 45 -21.13 1.78 -6.51
N PRO A 46 -21.30 1.99 -7.83
CA PRO A 46 -20.31 1.57 -8.80
C PRO A 46 -18.93 2.18 -8.54
N TYR A 47 -17.89 1.41 -8.81
CA TYR A 47 -16.51 1.85 -8.57
C TYR A 47 -15.54 1.26 -9.60
N TYR A 48 -14.36 1.87 -9.72
CA TYR A 48 -13.25 1.28 -10.46
C TYR A 48 -12.40 0.43 -9.54
N ARG A 49 -12.22 -0.83 -9.92
CA ARG A 49 -11.32 -1.74 -9.21
C ARG A 49 -9.88 -1.29 -9.43
N ALA A 50 -9.14 -1.08 -8.37
CA ALA A 50 -7.76 -0.66 -8.49
C ALA A 50 -6.86 -1.81 -8.96
N ASN A 51 -5.93 -1.53 -9.87
CA ASN A 51 -4.88 -2.47 -10.26
C ASN A 51 -3.68 -2.43 -9.28
N ALA A 52 -3.69 -1.48 -8.38
CA ALA A 52 -2.68 -1.32 -7.36
C ALA A 52 -3.32 -0.82 -6.07
N GLY A 53 -2.69 -1.10 -4.95
CA GLY A 53 -3.13 -0.66 -3.64
C GLY A 53 -1.96 -0.25 -2.78
N GLU A 54 -2.26 0.33 -1.63
CA GLU A 54 -1.26 0.80 -0.69
C GLU A 54 -1.73 0.49 0.74
N ALA A 55 -0.79 0.02 1.56
CA ALA A 55 -0.95 0.00 3.00
C ALA A 55 0.14 0.89 3.62
N ILE A 56 -0.23 1.73 4.56
CA ILE A 56 0.71 2.62 5.25
C ILE A 56 0.70 2.34 6.74
N ALA A 57 1.87 2.46 7.36
CA ALA A 57 2.01 2.30 8.80
C ALA A 57 3.11 3.22 9.33
N LYS A 58 2.98 3.63 10.58
CA LYS A 58 4.05 4.31 11.31
C LYS A 58 4.09 3.78 12.74
N ALA A 59 5.29 3.70 13.29
CA ALA A 59 5.48 3.24 14.67
C ALA A 59 6.81 3.71 15.23
N GLY A 60 6.84 3.99 16.54
CA GLY A 60 8.04 4.37 17.26
C GLY A 60 8.78 3.18 17.87
N TYR A 61 8.84 2.05 17.20
CA TYR A 61 9.49 0.85 17.71
C TYR A 61 11.00 1.04 17.87
N VAL A 62 11.53 0.49 18.94
CA VAL A 62 12.96 0.50 19.26
C VAL A 62 13.45 -0.95 19.24
N GLY A 63 14.60 -1.18 18.59
CA GLY A 63 15.18 -2.51 18.50
C GLY A 63 16.06 -2.65 17.27
N THR A 64 16.45 -3.87 16.97
CA THR A 64 17.18 -4.17 15.74
C THR A 64 16.29 -3.99 14.52
N VAL A 65 16.91 -3.91 13.33
CA VAL A 65 16.17 -3.80 12.06
C VAL A 65 15.20 -4.99 11.93
N ASP A 66 15.63 -6.20 12.24
CA ASP A 66 14.79 -7.39 12.14
C ASP A 66 13.61 -7.36 13.12
N GLU A 67 13.83 -6.91 14.34
CA GLU A 67 12.76 -6.76 15.33
C GLU A 67 11.72 -5.73 14.90
N VAL A 68 12.16 -4.59 14.39
CA VAL A 68 11.28 -3.54 13.89
C VAL A 68 10.51 -4.02 12.66
N ALA A 69 11.17 -4.68 11.72
CA ALA A 69 10.54 -5.23 10.53
C ALA A 69 9.45 -6.24 10.89
N TYR A 70 9.72 -7.13 11.85
CA TYR A 70 8.72 -8.10 12.33
C TYR A 70 7.52 -7.40 12.96
N ARG A 71 7.74 -6.38 13.77
CA ARG A 71 6.65 -5.62 14.41
C ARG A 71 5.80 -4.85 13.42
N LEU A 72 6.42 -4.21 12.42
CA LEU A 72 5.69 -3.52 11.35
C LEU A 72 4.87 -4.50 10.52
N ALA A 73 5.44 -5.64 10.17
CA ALA A 73 4.74 -6.68 9.43
C ALA A 73 3.55 -7.22 10.24
N THR A 74 3.72 -7.43 11.53
CA THR A 74 2.66 -7.89 12.43
C THR A 74 1.54 -6.85 12.56
N LEU A 75 1.90 -5.57 12.65
CA LEU A 75 0.93 -4.47 12.68
C LEU A 75 0.04 -4.48 11.44
N VAL A 76 0.62 -4.63 10.27
CA VAL A 76 -0.10 -4.70 8.99
C VAL A 76 -0.95 -5.98 8.93
N ARG A 77 -0.38 -7.12 9.32
CA ARG A 77 -1.05 -8.43 9.30
C ARG A 77 -2.29 -8.45 10.19
N ASN A 78 -2.25 -7.78 11.33
CA ASN A 78 -3.35 -7.74 12.29
C ASN A 78 -4.42 -6.69 11.98
N SER A 79 -4.21 -5.88 10.95
CA SER A 79 -5.20 -4.89 10.50
C SER A 79 -5.97 -5.44 9.31
N ALA A 80 -7.28 -5.62 9.46
CA ALA A 80 -8.14 -6.10 8.37
C ALA A 80 -8.12 -5.14 7.18
N GLU A 81 -8.06 -3.84 7.42
CA GLU A 81 -7.99 -2.82 6.37
C GLU A 81 -6.71 -2.94 5.52
N HIS A 82 -5.57 -3.15 6.16
CA HIS A 82 -4.31 -3.32 5.46
C HIS A 82 -4.21 -4.70 4.80
N TRP A 83 -4.63 -5.73 5.52
CA TRP A 83 -4.47 -7.11 5.05
C TRP A 83 -5.37 -7.44 3.85
N CYS A 84 -6.49 -6.77 3.68
CA CYS A 84 -7.33 -6.96 2.50
C CYS A 84 -6.60 -6.61 1.18
N TYR A 85 -5.60 -5.75 1.24
CA TYR A 85 -4.73 -5.45 0.11
C TYR A 85 -3.49 -6.33 0.10
N VAL A 86 -2.71 -6.29 1.17
CA VAL A 86 -1.39 -6.95 1.25
C VAL A 86 -1.51 -8.47 1.16
N GLY A 87 -2.55 -9.04 1.76
CA GLY A 87 -2.79 -10.48 1.74
C GLY A 87 -3.64 -10.98 0.56
N SER A 88 -4.06 -10.09 -0.34
CA SER A 88 -4.94 -10.45 -1.44
C SER A 88 -4.20 -11.18 -2.56
N ALA A 89 -4.78 -12.29 -3.02
CA ALA A 89 -4.26 -13.03 -4.18
C ALA A 89 -4.40 -12.26 -5.51
N GLU A 90 -5.20 -11.21 -5.55
CA GLU A 90 -5.35 -10.36 -6.74
C GLU A 90 -4.11 -9.52 -7.01
N TYR A 91 -3.33 -9.22 -5.98
CA TYR A 91 -2.11 -8.45 -6.06
C TYR A 91 -0.91 -9.38 -5.94
N GLY A 92 -0.40 -9.82 -7.09
CA GLY A 92 0.72 -10.77 -7.14
C GLY A 92 2.10 -10.13 -6.95
N TYR A 93 2.19 -8.80 -6.90
CA TYR A 93 3.43 -8.05 -6.80
C TYR A 93 3.39 -7.11 -5.59
N ILE A 94 4.51 -7.01 -4.90
CA ILE A 94 4.64 -6.21 -3.68
C ILE A 94 5.98 -5.49 -3.68
N ALA A 95 5.96 -4.26 -3.19
CA ALA A 95 7.16 -3.49 -2.88
C ALA A 95 7.00 -2.82 -1.53
N VAL A 96 8.09 -2.67 -0.81
CA VAL A 96 8.09 -2.08 0.52
C VAL A 96 9.11 -0.97 0.59
N GLY A 97 8.68 0.20 1.06
CA GLY A 97 9.56 1.31 1.40
C GLY A 97 9.48 1.60 2.90
N VAL A 98 10.62 1.86 3.52
CA VAL A 98 10.69 2.18 4.93
C VAL A 98 11.64 3.35 5.12
N THR A 99 11.21 4.34 5.89
CA THR A 99 12.04 5.48 6.26
C THR A 99 11.95 5.71 7.77
N TYR A 100 13.10 5.97 8.38
CA TYR A 100 13.19 6.30 9.80
C TYR A 100 13.60 7.76 9.96
N GLU A 101 12.84 8.49 10.77
CA GLU A 101 13.17 9.86 11.12
C GLU A 101 12.64 10.21 12.50
N SER A 102 13.50 10.82 13.31
CA SER A 102 13.15 11.36 14.65
C SER A 102 12.45 10.35 15.56
N GLY A 103 12.93 9.12 15.57
CA GLY A 103 12.39 8.06 16.42
C GLY A 103 11.15 7.37 15.86
N MET A 104 10.72 7.71 14.66
CA MET A 104 9.53 7.13 14.02
C MET A 104 9.89 6.40 12.72
N TRP A 105 9.38 5.21 12.57
CA TRP A 105 9.45 4.42 11.34
C TRP A 105 8.21 4.68 10.51
N TYR A 106 8.40 4.92 9.23
CA TYR A 106 7.32 5.11 8.25
C TYR A 106 7.43 4.02 7.20
N CYS A 107 6.34 3.29 6.98
CA CYS A 107 6.31 2.15 6.08
C CYS A 107 5.22 2.36 5.02
N ASP A 108 5.59 2.14 3.76
CA ASP A 108 4.67 2.07 2.64
C ASP A 108 4.78 0.70 2.01
N ILE A 109 3.67 0.00 1.90
CA ILE A 109 3.57 -1.29 1.22
C ILE A 109 2.71 -1.09 -0.01
N ALA A 110 3.34 -1.15 -1.17
CA ALA A 110 2.65 -1.04 -2.45
C ALA A 110 2.40 -2.43 -3.02
N VAL A 111 1.19 -2.68 -3.49
CA VAL A 111 0.80 -3.94 -4.10
C VAL A 111 0.23 -3.68 -5.49
N ALA A 112 0.43 -4.61 -6.41
CA ALA A 112 0.00 -4.46 -7.78
C ALA A 112 -0.44 -5.79 -8.40
N ALA A 113 -1.42 -5.72 -9.30
CA ALA A 113 -1.89 -6.86 -10.08
C ALA A 113 -0.92 -7.19 -11.23
N GLU A 114 -0.17 -6.20 -11.70
CA GLU A 114 0.76 -6.33 -12.81
C GLU A 114 2.17 -5.94 -12.39
N ASN A 115 3.16 -6.56 -13.01
CA ASN A 115 4.55 -6.23 -12.76
C ASN A 115 4.89 -4.84 -13.31
N THR A 116 5.50 -4.02 -12.49
CA THR A 116 6.07 -2.75 -12.89
C THR A 116 7.40 -2.52 -12.17
N ASP A 117 8.40 -2.11 -12.92
CA ASP A 117 9.74 -1.87 -12.37
C ASP A 117 9.80 -0.66 -11.44
N ASN A 118 8.75 0.18 -11.44
CA ASN A 118 8.69 1.41 -10.65
C ASN A 118 7.97 1.26 -9.31
N LEU A 119 7.44 0.10 -9.02
CA LEU A 119 6.69 -0.11 -7.79
C LEU A 119 7.60 0.01 -6.55
#